data_35dffcbcf8654ec86f70e2f9ca1010f0
#
_entry.id   35dffcbcf8654ec86f70e2f9ca1010f0
#
_cell.length_a   1.000
_cell.length_b   1.000
_cell.length_c   1.000
_cell.angle_alpha   90.00
_cell.angle_beta   90.00
_cell.angle_gamma   90.00
#
_symmetry.space_group_name_H-M   'P 1'
#
loop_
_entity.id
_entity.type
_entity.pdbx_description
1 polymer ?
#
loop_
_entity_poly.entity_id
_entity_poly.type
_entity_poly.pdbx_seq_one_letter_code
_entity_poly.pdbx_strand_id
1 'polypeptide(L)'
;EMMLSIIEEEGYLEDVLRMEKDYDKDILLREIFQPLLSVEENDNRLIEMFKERATDDGKHIVLITGVGKAFPIIRSHTILNNLQSVFRNNPVVMMYPGRYEIKKAMTLRLFERLDDDNYYRAFPLVERRTDKYDY
;
A
#
# COMPACT_ATOMS: atom_id res chain seq x y z
N GLU A 1 2.40 2.77 -10.28
CA GLU A 1 3.21 2.09 -11.30
C GLU A 1 3.16 0.58 -11.15
N MET A 2 3.61 -0.04 -10.04
CA MET A 2 3.62 -1.50 -9.87
C MET A 2 2.25 -2.15 -10.12
N MET A 3 1.17 -1.56 -9.61
CA MET A 3 -0.19 -2.08 -9.87
C MET A 3 -0.55 -2.07 -11.35
N LEU A 4 -0.21 -1.00 -12.06
CA LEU A 4 -0.47 -0.92 -13.51
C LEU A 4 0.38 -1.94 -14.28
N SER A 5 1.63 -2.14 -13.87
CA SER A 5 2.48 -3.18 -14.47
C SER A 5 1.87 -4.58 -14.31
N ILE A 6 1.29 -4.90 -13.14
CA ILE A 6 0.64 -6.20 -12.92
C ILE A 6 -0.58 -6.36 -13.86
N ILE A 7 -1.42 -5.35 -13.97
CA ILE A 7 -2.60 -5.38 -14.83
C ILE A 7 -2.21 -5.57 -16.30
N GLU A 8 -1.12 -4.93 -16.73
CA GLU A 8 -0.58 -5.04 -18.08
C GLU A 8 0.05 -6.43 -18.33
N GLU A 9 0.88 -6.92 -17.40
CA GLU A 9 1.53 -8.23 -17.48
C GLU A 9 0.51 -9.38 -17.53
N GLU A 10 -0.58 -9.26 -16.77
CA GLU A 10 -1.67 -10.24 -16.75
C GLU A 10 -2.65 -10.10 -17.94
N GLY A 11 -2.44 -9.10 -18.80
CA GLY A 11 -3.23 -8.88 -20.01
C GLY A 11 -4.62 -8.25 -19.80
N TYR A 12 -4.90 -7.73 -18.61
CA TYR A 12 -6.21 -7.15 -18.28
C TYR A 12 -6.34 -5.67 -18.61
N LEU A 13 -5.29 -5.01 -19.08
CA LEU A 13 -5.31 -3.56 -19.29
C LEU A 13 -6.38 -3.11 -20.29
N GLU A 14 -6.49 -3.80 -21.43
CA GLU A 14 -7.49 -3.46 -22.45
C GLU A 14 -8.91 -3.71 -21.96
N ASP A 15 -9.14 -4.79 -21.22
CA ASP A 15 -10.44 -5.11 -20.64
C ASP A 15 -10.85 -4.08 -19.58
N VAL A 16 -9.93 -3.67 -18.72
CA VAL A 16 -10.17 -2.61 -17.74
C VAL A 16 -10.54 -1.29 -18.42
N LEU A 17 -9.80 -0.88 -19.46
CA LEU A 17 -10.07 0.36 -20.19
C LEU A 17 -11.41 0.32 -20.95
N ARG A 18 -11.83 -0.87 -21.41
CA ARG A 18 -13.14 -1.08 -22.03
C ARG A 18 -14.25 -0.99 -21.01
N MET A 19 -14.09 -1.69 -19.90
CA MET A 19 -15.08 -1.75 -18.82
C MET A 19 -15.24 -0.41 -18.09
N GLU A 20 -14.19 0.41 -18.01
CA GLU A 20 -14.25 1.75 -17.40
C GLU A 20 -15.29 2.67 -18.08
N LYS A 21 -15.61 2.41 -19.34
CA LYS A 21 -16.62 3.19 -20.09
C LYS A 21 -18.05 2.75 -19.78
N ASP A 22 -18.24 1.48 -19.47
CA ASP A 22 -19.55 0.84 -19.41
C ASP A 22 -20.00 0.51 -17.98
N TYR A 23 -19.07 0.44 -17.03
CA TYR A 23 -19.33 0.01 -15.66
C TYR A 23 -18.95 1.06 -14.63
N ASP A 24 -19.63 1.01 -13.49
CA ASP A 24 -19.31 1.83 -12.34
C ASP A 24 -17.93 1.44 -11.75
N LYS A 25 -17.24 2.43 -11.17
CA LYS A 25 -15.96 2.25 -10.52
C LYS A 25 -15.95 1.17 -9.42
N ASP A 26 -17.07 1.04 -8.70
CA ASP A 26 -17.21 0.04 -7.63
C ASP A 26 -17.23 -1.39 -8.18
N ILE A 27 -17.79 -1.59 -9.39
CA ILE A 27 -17.80 -2.90 -10.05
C ILE A 27 -16.38 -3.25 -10.50
N LEU A 28 -15.69 -2.34 -11.16
CA LEU A 28 -14.30 -2.55 -11.58
C LEU A 28 -13.40 -2.89 -10.38
N LEU A 29 -13.59 -2.18 -9.28
CA LEU A 29 -12.82 -2.39 -8.06
C LEU A 29 -12.99 -3.81 -7.51
N ARG A 30 -14.24 -4.29 -7.42
CA ARG A 30 -14.56 -5.59 -6.83
C ARG A 30 -14.25 -6.76 -7.74
N GLU A 31 -14.59 -6.63 -9.02
CA GLU A 31 -14.59 -7.78 -9.95
C GLU A 31 -13.23 -7.98 -10.62
N ILE A 32 -12.41 -6.91 -10.71
CA ILE A 32 -11.11 -6.99 -11.37
C ILE A 32 -9.97 -6.68 -10.43
N PHE A 33 -9.97 -5.48 -9.83
CA PHE A 33 -8.80 -5.04 -9.07
C PHE A 33 -8.60 -5.80 -7.76
N GLN A 34 -9.67 -6.09 -7.03
CA GLN A 34 -9.55 -6.84 -5.77
C GLN A 34 -9.04 -8.27 -5.98
N PRO A 35 -9.60 -9.08 -6.89
CA PRO A 35 -9.08 -10.42 -7.16
C PRO A 35 -7.64 -10.43 -7.67
N LEU A 36 -7.32 -9.52 -8.59
CA LEU A 36 -6.01 -9.46 -9.23
C LEU A 36 -4.91 -8.97 -8.29
N LEU A 37 -5.24 -8.02 -7.42
CA LEU A 37 -4.30 -7.35 -6.50
C LEU A 37 -4.52 -7.74 -5.04
N SER A 38 -5.33 -8.79 -4.78
CA SER A 38 -5.61 -9.31 -3.45
C SER A 38 -4.31 -9.75 -2.78
N VAL A 39 -3.93 -9.05 -1.72
CA VAL A 39 -2.68 -9.27 -0.97
C VAL A 39 -2.90 -10.27 0.18
N GLU A 40 -4.06 -10.93 0.23
CA GLU A 40 -4.44 -11.85 1.31
C GLU A 40 -3.83 -13.23 1.13
N GLU A 41 -3.44 -13.61 -0.07
CA GLU A 41 -2.79 -14.87 -0.37
C GLU A 41 -1.27 -14.72 -0.39
N ASN A 42 -0.55 -15.73 0.11
CA ASN A 42 0.92 -15.75 0.20
C ASN A 42 1.65 -15.71 -1.16
N ASP A 43 0.93 -15.87 -2.27
CA ASP A 43 1.43 -15.86 -3.65
C ASP A 43 0.96 -14.59 -4.41
N ASN A 44 1.10 -13.45 -3.80
CA ASN A 44 0.64 -12.21 -4.41
C ASN A 44 1.70 -11.62 -5.36
N ARG A 45 1.32 -11.36 -6.60
CA ARG A 45 2.20 -10.79 -7.63
C ARG A 45 2.84 -9.47 -7.20
N LEU A 46 2.13 -8.64 -6.43
CA LEU A 46 2.69 -7.40 -5.89
C LEU A 46 3.87 -7.66 -4.94
N ILE A 47 3.76 -8.66 -4.07
CA ILE A 47 4.83 -9.03 -3.14
C ILE A 47 6.02 -9.63 -3.88
N GLU A 48 5.78 -10.42 -4.92
CA GLU A 48 6.84 -10.93 -5.80
C GLU A 48 7.60 -9.79 -6.49
N MET A 49 6.89 -8.80 -7.02
CA MET A 49 7.53 -7.62 -7.62
C MET A 49 8.40 -6.85 -6.62
N PHE A 50 8.04 -6.80 -5.34
CA PHE A 50 8.93 -6.23 -4.32
C PHE A 50 10.20 -7.08 -4.16
N LYS A 51 10.09 -8.41 -4.14
CA LYS A 51 11.26 -9.32 -4.06
C LYS A 51 12.17 -9.19 -5.28
N GLU A 52 11.58 -9.04 -6.47
CA GLU A 52 12.34 -8.88 -7.72
C GLU A 52 13.10 -7.55 -7.78
N ARG A 53 12.51 -6.47 -7.22
CA ARG A 53 13.06 -5.11 -7.31
C ARG A 53 14.02 -4.74 -6.18
N ALA A 54 14.03 -5.49 -5.08
CA ALA A 54 14.87 -5.18 -3.94
C ALA A 54 15.44 -6.45 -3.31
N THR A 55 16.75 -6.45 -3.11
CA THR A 55 17.47 -7.53 -2.44
C THR A 55 17.47 -7.31 -0.94
N ASP A 56 17.15 -8.33 -0.13
CA ASP A 56 17.14 -8.26 1.34
C ASP A 56 18.53 -8.61 1.91
N ASP A 57 19.50 -7.75 1.70
CA ASP A 57 20.91 -7.95 2.06
C ASP A 57 21.38 -7.17 3.31
N GLY A 58 20.49 -6.45 3.95
CA GLY A 58 20.78 -5.61 5.13
C GLY A 58 21.56 -4.32 4.81
N LYS A 59 21.79 -4.00 3.55
CA LYS A 59 22.59 -2.84 3.13
C LYS A 59 21.75 -1.73 2.50
N HIS A 60 20.48 -1.99 2.24
CA HIS A 60 19.57 -1.08 1.56
C HIS A 60 18.38 -0.73 2.43
N ILE A 61 17.75 0.39 2.12
CA ILE A 61 16.46 0.78 2.68
C ILE A 61 15.40 0.64 1.59
N VAL A 62 14.32 -0.08 1.89
CA VAL A 62 13.18 -0.20 0.98
C VAL A 62 12.24 0.98 1.23
N LEU A 63 12.15 1.90 0.27
CA LEU A 63 11.28 3.07 0.35
C LEU A 63 10.01 2.84 -0.46
N ILE A 64 8.85 2.85 0.22
CA ILE A 64 7.53 2.70 -0.39
C ILE A 64 6.87 4.06 -0.50
N THR A 65 6.45 4.43 -1.70
CA THR A 65 5.76 5.68 -1.98
C THR A 65 4.46 5.44 -2.74
N GLY A 66 3.56 6.42 -2.73
CA GLY A 66 2.34 6.38 -3.54
C GLY A 66 1.21 5.51 -2.98
N VAL A 67 1.27 5.07 -1.72
CA VAL A 67 0.23 4.24 -1.09
C VAL A 67 -1.15 4.88 -1.09
N GLY A 68 -1.23 6.21 -0.97
CA GLY A 68 -2.49 6.93 -1.06
C GLY A 68 -3.15 6.88 -2.45
N LYS A 69 -2.36 6.70 -3.51
CA LYS A 69 -2.88 6.52 -4.87
C LYS A 69 -3.40 5.11 -5.11
N ALA A 70 -2.95 4.15 -4.30
CA ALA A 70 -3.38 2.76 -4.38
C ALA A 70 -4.69 2.50 -3.61
N PHE A 71 -5.08 3.40 -2.72
CA PHE A 71 -6.34 3.28 -1.99
C PHE A 71 -7.56 3.54 -2.92
N PRO A 72 -8.66 2.79 -2.83
CA PRO A 72 -8.95 1.72 -1.86
C PRO A 72 -8.57 0.31 -2.33
N ILE A 73 -7.91 0.18 -3.46
CA ILE A 73 -7.58 -1.11 -4.10
C ILE A 73 -6.68 -1.94 -3.18
N ILE A 74 -5.63 -1.32 -2.65
CA ILE A 74 -4.71 -1.97 -1.72
C ILE A 74 -4.63 -1.15 -0.44
N ARG A 75 -4.79 -1.83 0.69
CA ARG A 75 -4.67 -1.21 2.02
C ARG A 75 -3.23 -1.25 2.51
N SER A 76 -2.81 -0.17 3.16
CA SER A 76 -1.43 -0.01 3.62
C SER A 76 -1.00 -1.07 4.63
N HIS A 77 -1.90 -1.50 5.53
CA HIS A 77 -1.59 -2.55 6.51
C HIS A 77 -1.27 -3.88 5.84
N THR A 78 -2.00 -4.22 4.78
CA THR A 78 -1.78 -5.47 4.04
C THR A 78 -0.39 -5.47 3.40
N ILE A 79 0.03 -4.35 2.80
CA ILE A 79 1.38 -4.21 2.26
C ILE A 79 2.41 -4.38 3.37
N LEU A 80 2.31 -3.63 4.47
CA LEU A 80 3.30 -3.68 5.55
C LEU A 80 3.42 -5.05 6.19
N ASN A 81 2.29 -5.72 6.46
CA ASN A 81 2.30 -7.05 7.06
C ASN A 81 2.98 -8.08 6.16
N ASN A 82 2.70 -8.04 4.85
CA ASN A 82 3.32 -8.99 3.91
C ASN A 82 4.80 -8.70 3.68
N LEU A 83 5.20 -7.43 3.60
CA LEU A 83 6.59 -7.06 3.38
C LEU A 83 7.50 -7.37 4.58
N GLN A 84 6.98 -7.47 5.80
CA GLN A 84 7.75 -7.94 6.96
C GLN A 84 8.27 -9.36 6.80
N SER A 85 7.57 -10.21 6.07
CA SER A 85 8.02 -11.57 5.76
C SER A 85 9.09 -11.61 4.67
N VAL A 86 9.09 -10.63 3.78
CA VAL A 86 10.01 -10.50 2.64
C VAL A 86 11.32 -9.83 3.03
N PHE A 87 11.23 -8.69 3.69
CA PHE A 87 12.39 -7.90 4.11
C PHE A 87 12.63 -8.07 5.61
N ARG A 88 13.56 -8.96 5.95
CA ARG A 88 13.94 -9.24 7.34
C ARG A 88 15.19 -8.49 7.77
N ASN A 89 16.05 -8.20 6.81
CA ASN A 89 17.34 -7.55 7.03
C ASN A 89 17.30 -6.07 6.63
N ASN A 90 16.52 -5.71 5.63
CA ASN A 90 16.40 -4.33 5.17
C ASN A 90 15.26 -3.60 5.89
N PRO A 91 15.50 -2.40 6.42
CA PRO A 91 14.42 -1.57 6.94
C PRO A 91 13.47 -1.14 5.82
N VAL A 92 12.17 -1.23 6.08
CA VAL A 92 11.11 -0.78 5.18
C VAL A 92 10.56 0.55 5.67
N VAL A 93 10.61 1.58 4.86
CA VAL A 93 10.10 2.91 5.14
C VAL A 93 8.93 3.21 4.20
N MET A 94 7.77 3.52 4.75
CA MET A 94 6.57 3.87 3.99
C MET A 94 6.27 5.37 4.12
N MET A 95 6.18 6.05 2.97
CA MET A 95 5.65 7.42 2.91
C MET A 95 4.12 7.38 2.84
N TYR A 96 3.48 7.77 3.93
CA TYR A 96 2.05 7.67 4.11
C TYR A 96 1.38 9.06 4.12
N PRO A 97 0.39 9.31 3.28
CA PRO A 97 -0.31 10.60 3.23
C PRO A 97 -1.40 10.64 4.31
N GLY A 98 -1.02 10.88 5.56
CA GLY A 98 -1.96 10.90 6.67
C GLY A 98 -1.25 11.03 8.01
N ARG A 99 -1.96 10.66 9.07
CA ARG A 99 -1.46 10.74 10.43
C ARG A 99 -1.33 9.33 11.02
N TYR A 100 -0.22 9.10 11.72
CA TYR A 100 -0.03 7.93 12.55
C TYR A 100 -0.35 8.27 14.01
N GLU A 101 -1.32 7.59 14.60
CA GLU A 101 -1.76 7.85 15.97
C GLU A 101 -1.42 6.67 16.90
N ILE A 102 -0.74 6.98 18.02
CA ILE A 102 -0.33 6.00 19.05
C ILE A 102 -1.21 6.19 20.30
N LYS A 103 -2.54 6.20 20.19
CA LYS A 103 -3.36 6.48 21.38
C LYS A 103 -3.83 5.23 22.11
N LYS A 104 -4.55 4.33 21.46
CA LYS A 104 -5.06 3.07 22.04
C LYS A 104 -4.63 1.86 21.22
N ALA A 105 -4.42 2.06 19.94
CA ALA A 105 -3.83 1.14 18.99
C ALA A 105 -2.94 1.95 18.08
N MET A 106 -1.88 1.34 17.54
CA MET A 106 -1.05 1.95 16.52
C MET A 106 -1.83 1.95 15.20
N THR A 107 -2.51 3.03 14.89
CA THR A 107 -3.39 3.14 13.72
C THR A 107 -2.91 4.20 12.74
N LEU A 108 -3.14 3.94 11.47
CA LEU A 108 -2.88 4.89 10.39
C LEU A 108 -4.20 5.54 9.97
N ARG A 109 -4.24 6.86 9.89
CA ARG A 109 -5.38 7.62 9.40
C ARG A 109 -5.05 8.20 8.04
N LEU A 110 -5.63 7.63 6.98
CA LEU A 110 -5.40 8.05 5.60
C LEU A 110 -6.10 9.39 5.34
N PHE A 111 -5.36 10.37 4.79
CA PHE A 111 -5.82 11.74 4.53
C PHE A 111 -6.48 12.44 5.74
N GLU A 112 -6.14 11.99 6.96
CA GLU A 112 -6.72 12.47 8.22
C GLU A 112 -8.26 12.26 8.35
N ARG A 113 -8.87 11.45 7.48
CA ARG A 113 -10.33 11.24 7.38
C ARG A 113 -10.76 9.78 7.51
N LEU A 114 -9.94 8.85 7.04
CA LEU A 114 -10.28 7.44 6.99
C LEU A 114 -9.51 6.72 8.09
N ASP A 115 -10.23 6.27 9.10
CA ASP A 115 -9.66 5.46 10.19
C ASP A 115 -9.42 4.04 9.68
N ASP A 116 -8.27 3.50 10.00
CA ASP A 116 -7.95 2.11 9.79
C ASP A 116 -7.72 1.46 11.17
N ASP A 117 -8.65 0.60 11.56
CA ASP A 117 -8.65 -0.06 12.88
C ASP A 117 -7.60 -1.18 13.01
N ASN A 118 -6.76 -1.36 11.99
CA ASN A 118 -5.75 -2.40 11.99
C ASN A 118 -4.51 -1.98 12.78
N TYR A 119 -3.96 -2.95 13.53
CA TYR A 119 -2.72 -2.77 14.25
C TYR A 119 -1.52 -2.79 13.29
N TYR A 120 -0.69 -1.78 13.37
CA TYR A 120 0.54 -1.66 12.59
C TYR A 120 1.77 -1.83 13.49
N ARG A 121 2.67 -2.73 13.09
CA ARG A 121 4.02 -2.81 13.66
C ARG A 121 4.94 -1.81 12.95
N ALA A 122 4.60 -0.53 13.06
CA ALA A 122 5.35 0.55 12.46
C ALA A 122 5.64 1.63 13.50
N PHE A 123 6.70 2.40 13.26
CA PHE A 123 7.09 3.51 14.10
C PHE A 123 7.19 4.78 13.25
N PRO A 124 6.80 5.96 13.75
CA PRO A 124 7.02 7.21 13.04
C PRO A 124 8.51 7.48 12.95
N LEU A 125 9.04 7.60 11.74
CA LEU A 125 10.45 7.90 11.50
C LEU A 125 10.74 9.37 11.79
N VAL A 126 9.77 10.25 11.55
CA VAL A 126 9.86 11.69 11.76
C VAL A 126 8.72 12.14 12.64
N GLU A 127 9.04 12.77 13.78
CA GLU A 127 8.04 13.45 14.58
C GLU A 127 7.58 14.72 13.85
N ARG A 128 6.28 14.85 13.67
CA ARG A 128 5.72 16.07 13.11
C ARG A 128 5.94 17.19 14.13
N ARG A 129 6.79 18.16 13.83
CA ARG A 129 6.82 19.41 14.59
C ARG A 129 5.42 20.01 14.50
N THR A 130 4.73 20.05 15.61
CA THR A 130 3.54 20.88 15.80
C THR A 130 4.05 22.30 15.99
N ASP A 131 4.52 22.93 14.91
CA ASP A 131 4.70 24.36 14.93
C ASP A 131 3.31 24.96 15.09
N LYS A 132 3.08 25.49 16.27
CA LYS A 132 1.93 26.34 16.59
C LYS A 132 2.01 27.59 15.71
N TYR A 133 1.47 27.50 14.51
CA TYR A 133 1.00 28.68 13.80
C TYR A 133 -0.52 28.67 13.94
N ASP A 134 -0.99 29.19 15.08
CA ASP A 134 -2.31 29.74 15.23
C ASP A 134 -2.33 31.05 14.40
N TYR A 135 -3.04 31.03 13.28
CA TYR A 135 -3.50 32.23 12.60
C TYR A 135 -5.01 32.34 12.79
#